data_01b15f1439d1a0cac126337f7e41452d
#
_entry.id   01b15f1439d1a0cac126337f7e41452d
#
_cell.length_a   1.000
_cell.length_b   1.000
_cell.length_c   1.000
_cell.angle_alpha   90.00
_cell.angle_beta   90.00
_cell.angle_gamma   90.00
#
_symmetry.space_group_name_H-M   'P 1'
#
loop_
_entity.id
_entity.type
_entity.pdbx_description
1 polymer ?
#
loop_
_entity_poly.entity_id
_entity_poly.type
_entity_poly.pdbx_seq_one_letter_code
_entity_poly.pdbx_strand_id
1 'polypeptide(L)'
;MKQLVIMPGGFHPFHAGHLALYQSAEQAFPGADVKVAATNDTSARPFPFKLKEKLAQLAGVPPGKFYQVKSPFRADEITKSYNPADTQLIFVRSEKDADKPPVAGATKKDGTPAYLQPISDDMAPMTQHAYMAYLPTVEFGPGITS
;
A
#
# COMPACT_ATOMS: atom_id res chain seq x y z
N MET A 1 9.69 17.43 -3.09
CA MET A 1 8.29 16.99 -3.00
C MET A 1 8.20 15.82 -2.04
N LYS A 2 7.19 15.82 -1.17
CA LYS A 2 6.99 14.75 -0.20
C LYS A 2 6.55 13.46 -0.89
N GLN A 3 6.97 12.31 -0.36
CA GLN A 3 6.52 11.01 -0.84
C GLN A 3 5.71 10.30 0.24
N LEU A 4 4.50 9.88 -0.10
CA LEU A 4 3.63 9.06 0.75
C LEU A 4 3.55 7.67 0.12
N VAL A 5 4.04 6.67 0.83
CA VAL A 5 4.04 5.28 0.38
C VAL A 5 3.00 4.51 1.20
N ILE A 6 2.08 3.85 0.52
CA ILE A 6 0.99 3.11 1.15
C ILE A 6 1.08 1.65 0.76
N MET A 7 1.06 0.77 1.77
CA MET A 7 0.98 -0.68 1.59
C MET A 7 -0.45 -1.12 1.88
N PRO A 8 -1.27 -1.37 0.84
CA PRO A 8 -2.66 -1.75 1.03
C PRO A 8 -2.83 -3.25 1.22
N GLY A 9 -3.86 -3.66 1.95
CA GLY A 9 -4.17 -5.08 2.08
C GLY A 9 -5.29 -5.37 3.06
N GLY A 10 -5.70 -6.64 3.10
CA GLY A 10 -6.69 -7.12 4.06
C GLY A 10 -6.06 -7.58 5.38
N PHE A 11 -4.88 -8.16 5.31
CA PHE A 11 -4.10 -8.64 6.47
C PHE A 11 -4.89 -9.58 7.38
N HIS A 12 -5.08 -10.80 6.93
CA HIS A 12 -5.85 -11.81 7.66
C HIS A 12 -5.03 -13.08 7.99
N PRO A 13 -4.12 -13.03 8.97
CA PRO A 13 -3.64 -11.88 9.75
C PRO A 13 -2.44 -11.18 9.10
N PHE A 14 -1.98 -10.11 9.72
CA PHE A 14 -0.68 -9.52 9.40
C PHE A 14 0.42 -10.50 9.85
N HIS A 15 1.38 -10.80 8.97
CA HIS A 15 2.43 -11.77 9.25
C HIS A 15 3.81 -11.28 8.78
N ALA A 16 4.84 -12.12 8.98
CA ALA A 16 6.23 -11.76 8.70
C ALA A 16 6.46 -11.35 7.24
N GLY A 17 5.74 -11.95 6.29
CA GLY A 17 5.82 -11.55 4.88
C GLY A 17 5.34 -10.12 4.65
N HIS A 18 4.29 -9.71 5.35
CA HIS A 18 3.80 -8.34 5.30
C HIS A 18 4.81 -7.37 5.91
N LEU A 19 5.42 -7.74 7.03
CA LEU A 19 6.46 -6.91 7.65
C LEU A 19 7.66 -6.75 6.70
N ALA A 20 8.08 -7.83 6.04
CA ALA A 20 9.18 -7.77 5.09
C ALA A 20 8.87 -6.82 3.93
N LEU A 21 7.65 -6.84 3.41
CA LEU A 21 7.21 -5.90 2.37
C LEU A 21 7.23 -4.46 2.89
N TYR A 22 6.75 -4.23 4.09
CA TYR A 22 6.77 -2.90 4.73
C TYR A 22 8.22 -2.39 4.85
N GLN A 23 9.12 -3.21 5.34
CA GLN A 23 10.54 -2.85 5.48
C GLN A 23 11.20 -2.62 4.11
N SER A 24 10.85 -3.42 3.11
CA SER A 24 11.34 -3.21 1.74
C SER A 24 10.87 -1.88 1.18
N ALA A 25 9.64 -1.47 1.48
CA ALA A 25 9.12 -0.17 1.08
C ALA A 25 9.90 0.97 1.73
N GLU A 26 10.23 0.85 3.01
CA GLU A 26 11.04 1.85 3.70
C GLU A 26 12.44 1.98 3.10
N GLN A 27 13.03 0.86 2.68
CA GLN A 27 14.36 0.85 2.05
C GLN A 27 14.33 1.37 0.62
N ALA A 28 13.26 1.06 -0.12
CA ALA A 28 13.13 1.48 -1.52
C ALA A 28 12.85 2.98 -1.66
N PHE A 29 12.19 3.58 -0.66
CA PHE A 29 11.82 4.99 -0.67
C PHE A 29 12.33 5.69 0.59
N PRO A 30 13.65 5.90 0.70
CA PRO A 30 14.24 6.55 1.88
C PRO A 30 13.65 7.97 2.06
N GLY A 31 13.31 8.29 3.29
CA GLY A 31 12.73 9.60 3.61
C GLY A 31 11.25 9.75 3.33
N ALA A 32 10.59 8.74 2.73
CA ALA A 32 9.16 8.74 2.52
C ALA A 32 8.40 8.40 3.79
N ASP A 33 7.14 8.87 3.87
CA ASP A 33 6.20 8.40 4.88
C ASP A 33 5.58 7.08 4.42
N VAL A 34 5.89 5.98 5.10
CA VAL A 34 5.35 4.66 4.75
C VAL A 34 4.22 4.32 5.72
N LYS A 35 3.03 4.06 5.18
CA LYS A 35 1.83 3.74 5.94
C LYS A 35 1.23 2.43 5.46
N VAL A 36 0.54 1.72 6.36
CA VAL A 36 -0.19 0.49 6.04
C VAL A 36 -1.68 0.81 6.04
N ALA A 37 -2.35 0.47 4.95
CA ALA A 37 -3.79 0.70 4.78
C ALA A 37 -4.52 -0.65 4.80
N ALA A 38 -5.28 -0.90 5.86
CA ALA A 38 -5.99 -2.15 6.07
C ALA A 38 -7.49 -1.96 6.01
N THR A 39 -8.18 -2.90 5.37
CA THR A 39 -9.65 -2.93 5.40
C THR A 39 -10.14 -3.52 6.71
N ASN A 40 -11.40 -3.18 7.07
CA ASN A 40 -12.07 -3.80 8.22
C ASN A 40 -13.22 -4.69 7.75
N ASP A 41 -13.00 -5.41 6.66
CA ASP A 41 -14.00 -6.34 6.13
C ASP A 41 -13.93 -7.65 6.90
N THR A 42 -14.94 -7.90 7.74
CA THR A 42 -15.07 -9.13 8.51
C THR A 42 -16.15 -10.06 7.95
N SER A 43 -16.82 -9.68 6.87
CA SER A 43 -17.92 -10.47 6.30
C SER A 43 -17.43 -11.80 5.72
N ALA A 44 -16.26 -11.80 5.08
CA ALA A 44 -15.66 -13.00 4.50
C ALA A 44 -14.44 -13.47 5.29
N ARG A 45 -13.97 -12.71 6.29
CA ARG A 45 -12.72 -12.97 7.00
C ARG A 45 -12.85 -12.56 8.47
N PRO A 46 -12.30 -13.35 9.42
CA PRO A 46 -12.66 -13.24 10.83
C PRO A 46 -11.90 -12.15 11.62
N PHE A 47 -10.91 -11.50 11.03
CA PHE A 47 -10.05 -10.59 11.80
C PHE A 47 -10.52 -9.14 11.76
N PRO A 48 -11.02 -8.57 12.89
CA PRO A 48 -11.36 -7.15 12.95
C PRO A 48 -10.11 -6.28 12.91
N PHE A 49 -10.30 -5.01 12.57
CA PHE A 49 -9.18 -4.07 12.37
C PHE A 49 -8.27 -3.98 13.60
N LYS A 50 -8.84 -3.89 14.79
CA LYS A 50 -8.03 -3.73 16.03
C LYS A 50 -7.09 -4.92 16.26
N LEU A 51 -7.53 -6.12 15.91
CA LEU A 51 -6.68 -7.30 16.02
C LEU A 51 -5.57 -7.26 14.97
N LYS A 52 -5.89 -6.86 13.74
CA LYS A 52 -4.88 -6.68 12.67
C LYS A 52 -3.82 -5.68 13.09
N GLU A 53 -4.25 -4.54 13.65
CA GLU A 53 -3.35 -3.50 14.12
C GLU A 53 -2.42 -4.02 15.22
N LYS A 54 -2.98 -4.73 16.20
CA LYS A 54 -2.18 -5.32 17.28
C LYS A 54 -1.15 -6.30 16.76
N LEU A 55 -1.55 -7.18 15.84
CA LEU A 55 -0.64 -8.16 15.26
C LEU A 55 0.46 -7.49 14.43
N ALA A 56 0.13 -6.43 13.71
CA ALA A 56 1.12 -5.65 12.97
C ALA A 56 2.13 -4.99 13.90
N GLN A 57 1.67 -4.40 15.01
CA GLN A 57 2.55 -3.78 15.99
C GLN A 57 3.45 -4.82 16.67
N LEU A 58 2.92 -5.99 17.00
CA LEU A 58 3.70 -7.09 17.57
C LEU A 58 4.75 -7.61 16.59
N ALA A 59 4.44 -7.56 15.28
CA ALA A 59 5.39 -7.96 14.25
C ALA A 59 6.50 -6.94 14.04
N GLY A 60 6.29 -5.68 14.40
CA GLY A 60 7.30 -4.64 14.27
C GLY A 60 6.89 -3.36 13.56
N VAL A 61 5.62 -3.23 13.13
CA VAL A 61 5.13 -1.99 12.52
C VAL A 61 4.97 -0.94 13.62
N PRO A 62 5.58 0.24 13.48
CA PRO A 62 5.48 1.26 14.53
C PRO A 62 4.06 1.76 14.73
N PRO A 63 3.70 2.17 15.96
CA PRO A 63 2.40 2.80 16.20
C PRO A 63 2.20 4.03 15.31
N GLY A 64 0.97 4.24 14.87
CA GLY A 64 0.64 5.37 14.00
C GLY A 64 0.91 5.15 12.52
N LYS A 65 1.37 3.97 12.12
CA LYS A 65 1.62 3.63 10.71
C LYS A 65 0.55 2.72 10.10
N PHE A 66 -0.34 2.18 10.92
CA PHE A 66 -1.36 1.22 10.50
C PHE A 66 -2.73 1.90 10.57
N TYR A 67 -3.43 1.97 9.43
CA TYR A 67 -4.69 2.72 9.30
C TYR A 67 -5.81 1.83 8.78
N GLN A 68 -7.01 2.03 9.31
CA GLN A 68 -8.22 1.45 8.75
C GLN A 68 -8.72 2.31 7.61
N VAL A 69 -8.98 1.71 6.45
CA VAL A 69 -9.46 2.42 5.26
C VAL A 69 -10.62 1.66 4.63
N LYS A 70 -11.50 2.38 3.94
CA LYS A 70 -12.60 1.78 3.17
C LYS A 70 -12.10 1.21 1.85
N SER A 71 -11.26 1.97 1.15
CA SER A 71 -10.70 1.58 -0.14
C SER A 71 -9.19 1.62 -0.07
N PRO A 72 -8.51 0.45 -0.01
CA PRO A 72 -7.06 0.41 0.19
C PRO A 72 -6.27 1.13 -0.90
N PHE A 73 -6.79 1.15 -2.13
CA PHE A 73 -6.12 1.80 -3.26
C PHE A 73 -6.59 3.24 -3.48
N ARG A 74 -7.32 3.82 -2.54
CA ARG A 74 -7.58 5.24 -2.45
C ARG A 74 -7.05 5.80 -1.15
N ALA A 75 -7.29 5.11 -0.04
CA ALA A 75 -6.77 5.42 1.28
C ALA A 75 -7.00 6.89 1.67
N ASP A 76 -8.22 7.40 1.43
CA ASP A 76 -8.55 8.80 1.69
C ASP A 76 -8.30 9.18 3.15
N GLU A 77 -8.47 8.25 4.07
CA GLU A 77 -8.23 8.45 5.50
C GLU A 77 -6.78 8.79 5.81
N ILE A 78 -5.85 8.40 4.94
CA ILE A 78 -4.42 8.70 5.06
C ILE A 78 -4.08 9.95 4.23
N THR A 79 -4.51 9.98 2.97
CA THR A 79 -4.11 11.03 2.03
C THR A 79 -4.64 12.41 2.40
N LYS A 80 -5.76 12.47 3.11
CA LYS A 80 -6.36 13.76 3.54
C LYS A 80 -5.43 14.60 4.42
N SER A 81 -4.42 13.98 5.03
CA SER A 81 -3.46 14.66 5.89
C SER A 81 -2.30 15.30 5.12
N TYR A 82 -2.26 15.13 3.81
CA TYR A 82 -1.17 15.60 2.95
C TYR A 82 -1.67 16.60 1.93
N ASN A 83 -0.79 17.52 1.52
CA ASN A 83 -1.09 18.45 0.44
C ASN A 83 -0.97 17.71 -0.91
N PRO A 84 -2.09 17.49 -1.63
CA PRO A 84 -2.03 16.70 -2.86
C PRO A 84 -1.18 17.32 -3.95
N ALA A 85 -1.05 18.63 -3.98
CA ALA A 85 -0.23 19.32 -4.99
C ALA A 85 1.27 19.21 -4.71
N ASP A 86 1.67 18.77 -3.52
CA ASP A 86 3.07 18.71 -3.09
C ASP A 86 3.48 17.31 -2.58
N THR A 87 2.70 16.30 -2.88
CA THR A 87 2.93 14.93 -2.40
C THR A 87 2.79 13.94 -3.55
N GLN A 88 3.79 13.09 -3.71
CA GLN A 88 3.73 11.94 -4.62
C GLN A 88 3.14 10.75 -3.87
N LEU A 89 2.13 10.09 -4.44
CA LEU A 89 1.45 8.95 -3.83
C LEU A 89 1.89 7.66 -4.51
N ILE A 90 2.43 6.73 -3.73
CA ILE A 90 2.96 5.46 -4.23
C ILE A 90 2.32 4.32 -3.43
N PHE A 91 1.68 3.39 -4.14
CA PHE A 91 1.20 2.15 -3.54
C PHE A 91 2.22 1.05 -3.79
N VAL A 92 2.54 0.25 -2.76
CA VAL A 92 3.47 -0.86 -2.88
C VAL A 92 2.74 -2.19 -2.71
N ARG A 93 3.11 -3.14 -3.55
CA ARG A 93 2.60 -4.52 -3.50
C ARG A 93 3.75 -5.50 -3.69
N SER A 94 3.52 -6.75 -3.33
CA SER A 94 4.46 -7.82 -3.65
C SER A 94 4.46 -8.10 -5.17
N GLU A 95 5.60 -8.46 -5.72
CA GLU A 95 5.72 -8.86 -7.13
C GLU A 95 4.77 -9.98 -7.52
N LYS A 96 4.45 -10.88 -6.60
CA LYS A 96 3.52 -11.99 -6.86
C LYS A 96 2.09 -11.51 -7.13
N ASP A 97 1.76 -10.27 -6.78
CA ASP A 97 0.45 -9.68 -6.99
C ASP A 97 0.41 -8.75 -8.20
N ALA A 98 1.46 -8.74 -9.03
CA ALA A 98 1.59 -7.78 -10.13
C ALA A 98 0.47 -7.89 -11.17
N ASP A 99 -0.12 -9.06 -11.35
CA ASP A 99 -1.23 -9.29 -12.29
C ASP A 99 -2.62 -9.16 -11.66
N LYS A 100 -2.69 -8.90 -10.35
CA LYS A 100 -3.98 -8.73 -9.66
C LYS A 100 -4.47 -7.29 -9.75
N PRO A 101 -5.79 -7.06 -9.97
CA PRO A 101 -6.33 -5.70 -9.97
C PRO A 101 -6.15 -5.01 -8.62
N PRO A 102 -6.00 -3.68 -8.59
CA PRO A 102 -5.87 -2.79 -9.74
C PRO A 102 -4.50 -2.90 -10.42
N VAL A 103 -4.48 -2.75 -11.74
CA VAL A 103 -3.25 -2.81 -12.53
C VAL A 103 -2.87 -1.41 -12.99
N ALA A 104 -1.60 -1.03 -12.76
CA ALA A 104 -1.11 0.28 -13.15
C ALA A 104 -0.90 0.37 -14.66
N GLY A 105 -0.98 1.60 -15.20
CA GLY A 105 -0.69 1.85 -16.61
C GLY A 105 -1.86 1.69 -17.56
N ALA A 106 -3.07 1.51 -17.03
CA ALA A 106 -4.27 1.43 -17.87
C ALA A 106 -4.56 2.77 -18.55
N THR A 107 -5.38 2.72 -19.59
CA THR A 107 -5.84 3.90 -20.33
C THR A 107 -7.34 4.06 -20.13
N LYS A 108 -7.80 5.30 -19.93
CA LYS A 108 -9.23 5.60 -19.84
C LYS A 108 -9.89 5.47 -21.20
N LYS A 109 -11.25 5.47 -21.20
CA LYS A 109 -12.04 5.38 -22.44
C LYS A 109 -11.74 6.51 -23.42
N ASP A 110 -11.36 7.67 -22.91
CA ASP A 110 -11.04 8.86 -23.73
C ASP A 110 -9.60 8.86 -24.26
N GLY A 111 -8.83 7.80 -24.00
CA GLY A 111 -7.45 7.68 -24.46
C GLY A 111 -6.40 8.28 -23.53
N THR A 112 -6.81 8.93 -22.45
CA THR A 112 -5.86 9.52 -21.49
C THR A 112 -5.38 8.45 -20.50
N PRO A 113 -4.18 8.62 -19.90
CA PRO A 113 -3.69 7.67 -18.88
C PRO A 113 -4.63 7.64 -17.67
N ALA A 114 -4.84 6.45 -17.11
CA ALA A 114 -5.58 6.29 -15.87
C ALA A 114 -4.81 6.94 -14.71
N TYR A 115 -5.51 7.15 -13.59
CA TYR A 115 -4.91 7.78 -12.41
C TYR A 115 -3.70 6.99 -11.90
N LEU A 116 -3.82 5.66 -11.82
CA LEU A 116 -2.77 4.77 -11.31
C LEU A 116 -1.80 4.40 -12.43
N GLN A 117 -0.55 4.79 -12.29
CA GLN A 117 0.51 4.55 -13.27
C GLN A 117 1.65 3.75 -12.65
N PRO A 118 2.50 3.07 -13.46
CA PRO A 118 3.70 2.42 -12.92
C PRO A 118 4.69 3.47 -12.42
N ILE A 119 5.49 3.06 -11.43
CA ILE A 119 6.52 3.93 -10.86
C ILE A 119 7.53 4.34 -11.94
N SER A 120 8.01 5.59 -11.87
CA SER A 120 9.01 6.14 -12.79
C SER A 120 9.85 7.20 -12.09
N ASP A 121 10.91 7.66 -12.75
CA ASP A 121 11.76 8.71 -12.21
C ASP A 121 11.09 10.08 -12.24
N ASP A 122 10.08 10.26 -13.07
CA ASP A 122 9.40 11.53 -13.26
C ASP A 122 7.92 11.41 -12.84
N MET A 123 7.71 11.39 -11.52
CA MET A 123 6.36 11.21 -10.97
C MET A 123 5.69 12.54 -10.67
N ALA A 124 4.41 12.65 -11.07
CA ALA A 124 3.57 13.80 -10.79
C ALA A 124 3.02 13.73 -9.36
N PRO A 125 2.56 14.87 -8.79
CA PRO A 125 1.89 14.84 -7.50
C PRO A 125 0.55 14.11 -7.57
N MET A 126 0.01 13.74 -6.40
CA MET A 126 -1.21 12.93 -6.32
C MET A 126 -2.47 13.64 -6.83
N THR A 127 -2.41 14.93 -7.16
CA THR A 127 -3.48 15.62 -7.88
C THR A 127 -3.64 15.09 -9.31
N GLN A 128 -2.60 14.51 -9.89
CA GLN A 128 -2.59 14.01 -11.26
C GLN A 128 -2.57 12.48 -11.32
N HIS A 129 -1.68 11.85 -10.56
CA HIS A 129 -1.49 10.40 -10.60
C HIS A 129 -1.11 9.85 -9.24
N ALA A 130 -1.48 8.59 -9.00
CA ALA A 130 -0.82 7.73 -8.03
C ALA A 130 0.02 6.70 -8.79
N TYR A 131 0.97 6.09 -8.10
CA TYR A 131 1.92 5.17 -8.73
C TYR A 131 1.94 3.84 -8.01
N MET A 132 2.24 2.77 -8.75
CA MET A 132 2.32 1.43 -8.21
C MET A 132 3.75 0.92 -8.30
N ALA A 133 4.30 0.46 -7.18
CA ALA A 133 5.59 -0.20 -7.13
C ALA A 133 5.41 -1.66 -6.69
N TYR A 134 6.06 -2.57 -7.39
CA TYR A 134 6.07 -3.99 -7.02
C TYR A 134 7.44 -4.33 -6.46
N LEU A 135 7.45 -4.84 -5.22
CA LEU A 135 8.69 -5.13 -4.51
C LEU A 135 8.89 -6.64 -4.40
N PRO A 136 10.16 -7.10 -4.28
CA PRO A 136 10.44 -8.52 -4.17
C PRO A 136 9.69 -9.18 -3.02
N THR A 137 9.17 -10.39 -3.28
CA THR A 137 8.45 -11.18 -2.28
C THR A 137 9.45 -12.01 -1.48
N VAL A 138 9.29 -11.97 -0.15
CA VAL A 138 10.02 -12.85 0.75
C VAL A 138 9.08 -13.99 1.15
N GLU A 139 9.54 -15.23 0.97
CA GLU A 139 8.77 -16.42 1.34
C GLU A 139 9.30 -16.98 2.65
N PHE A 140 8.38 -17.33 3.55
CA PHE A 140 8.70 -17.85 4.87
C PHE A 140 8.29 -19.31 5.03
N GLY A 141 8.15 -20.03 3.92
CA GLY A 141 7.81 -21.42 3.93
C GLY A 141 6.43 -21.72 3.31
N PRO A 142 6.12 -23.00 3.09
CA PRO A 142 4.84 -23.40 2.50
C PRO A 142 3.64 -22.93 3.32
N GLY A 143 2.62 -22.42 2.65
CA GLY A 143 1.38 -22.01 3.27
C GLY A 143 1.37 -20.62 3.89
N ILE A 144 2.49 -19.92 3.90
CA ILE A 144 2.54 -18.52 4.37
C ILE A 144 2.30 -17.59 3.18
N THR A 145 1.09 -17.06 3.10
CA THR A 145 0.69 -16.15 2.03
C THR A 145 -0.04 -14.93 2.62
N SER A 146 -0.17 -13.92 1.80
CA SER A 146 -0.88 -12.70 2.19
C SER A 146 -2.38 -12.91 2.27
#